data_a9c77dbe176df89e3afd2ee724520367
#
_entry.id   a9c77dbe176df89e3afd2ee724520367
#
_cell.length_a   1.000
_cell.length_b   1.000
_cell.length_c   1.000
_cell.angle_alpha   90.00
_cell.angle_beta   90.00
_cell.angle_gamma   90.00
#
_symmetry.space_group_name_H-M   'P 1'
#
loop_
_entity.id
_entity.type
_entity.pdbx_description
1 polymer ?
#
loop_
_entity_poly.entity_id
_entity_poly.type
_entity_poly.pdbx_seq_one_letter_code
_entity_poly.pdbx_strand_id
1 'polypeptide(L)'
;LSQAVLLYSKQKPYLEGIIYNKSHHITEPDEKYYVPKASEISIDTGLKSKLEVEEHGIKIGSPVVYKPQSVEMKNDCIAGTSVDDRAGCAVLLELARHLKKRKSGPTVHIVFSVQEEFNLRGAMSAAHQVRPDIAIQLDLMLATDTPETTEYGDMILGEGPGMSLFSFHGRGTLNGVIPHPSLVNLMELSAEQKEIKLQRSAQVGVLTDLSYIQQ
;
A
#
# COMPACT_ATOMS: atom_id res chain seq x y z
N LEU A 1 7.66 -6.63 -16.46
CA LEU A 1 8.20 -7.83 -17.10
C LEU A 1 9.54 -8.20 -16.50
N SER A 2 9.94 -9.47 -16.59
CA SER A 2 11.14 -10.03 -15.92
C SER A 2 11.11 -9.91 -14.39
N GLN A 3 9.95 -9.76 -13.80
CA GLN A 3 9.78 -9.74 -12.35
C GLN A 3 9.69 -11.17 -11.82
N ALA A 4 10.40 -11.45 -10.73
CA ALA A 4 10.27 -12.70 -10.02
C ALA A 4 8.95 -12.73 -9.24
N VAL A 5 8.27 -13.87 -9.30
CA VAL A 5 7.00 -14.11 -8.62
C VAL A 5 7.03 -15.41 -7.83
N LEU A 6 6.14 -15.50 -6.85
CA LEU A 6 5.88 -16.69 -6.07
C LEU A 6 4.47 -17.17 -6.37
N LEU A 7 4.34 -18.43 -6.79
CA LEU A 7 3.06 -19.10 -7.00
C LEU A 7 2.75 -19.96 -5.78
N TYR A 8 1.58 -19.81 -5.22
CA TYR A 8 1.15 -20.63 -4.09
C TYR A 8 0.88 -22.08 -4.53
N SER A 9 1.51 -23.01 -3.84
CA SER A 9 1.33 -24.44 -4.01
C SER A 9 0.93 -25.10 -2.70
N LYS A 10 0.08 -26.13 -2.76
CA LYS A 10 -0.29 -26.90 -1.55
C LYS A 10 0.84 -27.83 -1.08
N GLN A 11 1.76 -28.20 -1.94
CA GLN A 11 2.81 -29.18 -1.65
C GLN A 11 4.10 -28.53 -1.13
N LYS A 12 4.39 -27.33 -1.61
CA LYS A 12 5.50 -26.50 -1.15
C LYS A 12 4.96 -25.11 -0.89
N PRO A 13 5.52 -24.34 0.04
CA PRO A 13 4.99 -23.03 0.37
C PRO A 13 4.87 -22.12 -0.86
N TYR A 14 5.85 -22.20 -1.79
CA TYR A 14 5.84 -21.41 -3.03
C TYR A 14 6.65 -22.09 -4.12
N LEU A 15 6.21 -21.93 -5.37
CA LEU A 15 7.02 -22.16 -6.56
C LEU A 15 7.47 -20.80 -7.10
N GLU A 16 8.76 -20.64 -7.35
CA GLU A 16 9.27 -19.42 -7.97
C GLU A 16 9.03 -19.47 -9.50
N GLY A 17 8.74 -18.31 -10.06
CA GLY A 17 8.61 -18.11 -11.50
C GLY A 17 9.02 -16.70 -11.90
N ILE A 18 9.10 -16.47 -13.18
CA ILE A 18 9.44 -15.19 -13.77
C ILE A 18 8.36 -14.79 -14.76
N ILE A 19 7.84 -13.56 -14.62
CA ILE A 19 6.97 -12.98 -15.65
C ILE A 19 7.81 -12.78 -16.91
N TYR A 20 7.54 -13.55 -17.95
CA TYR A 20 8.30 -13.45 -19.19
C TYR A 20 7.59 -12.60 -20.23
N ASN A 21 8.35 -12.14 -21.19
CA ASN A 21 7.88 -11.38 -22.33
C ASN A 21 8.33 -12.02 -23.64
N LYS A 22 7.61 -11.73 -24.73
CA LYS A 22 8.02 -12.06 -26.08
C LYS A 22 9.45 -11.55 -26.35
N SER A 23 10.27 -12.38 -26.96
CA SER A 23 11.65 -11.97 -27.28
C SER A 23 11.66 -10.76 -28.22
N HIS A 24 12.57 -9.81 -27.97
CA HIS A 24 12.77 -8.65 -28.82
C HIS A 24 13.01 -9.02 -30.29
N HIS A 25 13.68 -10.13 -30.56
CA HIS A 25 14.00 -10.59 -31.91
C HIS A 25 12.78 -11.01 -32.73
N ILE A 26 11.67 -11.32 -32.08
CA ILE A 26 10.41 -11.74 -32.75
C ILE A 26 9.25 -10.77 -32.43
N THR A 27 9.55 -9.60 -31.87
CA THR A 27 8.57 -8.55 -31.58
C THR A 27 8.45 -7.64 -32.79
N GLU A 28 7.23 -7.50 -33.31
CA GLU A 28 6.94 -6.62 -34.44
C GLU A 28 7.12 -5.14 -34.03
N PRO A 29 7.39 -4.23 -35.02
CA PRO A 29 7.65 -2.83 -34.72
C PRO A 29 6.54 -2.11 -33.97
N ASP A 30 5.28 -2.44 -34.20
CA ASP A 30 4.09 -1.88 -33.58
C ASP A 30 3.84 -2.45 -32.18
N GLU A 31 4.38 -3.63 -31.89
CA GLU A 31 4.28 -4.24 -30.55
C GLU A 31 5.32 -3.68 -29.55
N LYS A 32 6.35 -2.96 -30.00
CA LYS A 32 7.48 -2.53 -29.14
C LYS A 32 7.07 -1.70 -27.93
N TYR A 33 6.04 -0.89 -28.08
CA TYR A 33 5.55 0.02 -27.04
C TYR A 33 4.21 -0.45 -26.45
N TYR A 34 3.79 -1.66 -26.79
CA TYR A 34 2.58 -2.25 -26.26
C TYR A 34 2.78 -2.67 -24.80
N VAL A 35 1.88 -2.24 -23.93
CA VAL A 35 1.82 -2.71 -22.54
C VAL A 35 0.85 -3.88 -22.47
N PRO A 36 1.32 -5.12 -22.25
CA PRO A 36 0.44 -6.29 -22.22
C PRO A 36 -0.56 -6.21 -21.06
N LYS A 37 -1.80 -6.60 -21.33
CA LYS A 37 -2.83 -6.76 -20.31
C LYS A 37 -2.48 -7.91 -19.37
N ALA A 38 -3.03 -7.90 -18.14
CA ALA A 38 -2.81 -8.98 -17.17
C ALA A 38 -3.18 -10.38 -17.74
N SER A 39 -4.20 -10.46 -18.60
CA SER A 39 -4.62 -11.69 -19.26
C SER A 39 -3.65 -12.22 -20.35
N GLU A 40 -2.69 -11.40 -20.76
CA GLU A 40 -1.69 -11.71 -21.79
C GLU A 40 -0.33 -12.04 -21.18
N ILE A 41 -0.20 -11.86 -19.86
CA ILE A 41 1.04 -12.14 -19.14
C ILE A 41 1.14 -13.63 -18.84
N SER A 42 2.32 -14.18 -19.04
CA SER A 42 2.64 -15.56 -18.70
C SER A 42 3.81 -15.63 -17.73
N ILE A 43 3.83 -16.71 -16.94
CA ILE A 43 4.87 -16.95 -15.93
C ILE A 43 5.63 -18.21 -16.33
N ASP A 44 6.92 -18.07 -16.51
CA ASP A 44 7.83 -19.21 -16.69
C ASP A 44 8.24 -19.72 -15.31
N THR A 45 7.97 -20.98 -15.06
CA THR A 45 8.32 -21.71 -13.82
C THR A 45 9.42 -22.75 -14.06
N GLY A 46 9.90 -22.89 -15.29
CA GLY A 46 10.83 -23.94 -15.69
C GLY A 46 10.18 -25.33 -15.83
N LEU A 47 8.89 -25.49 -15.53
CA LEU A 47 8.14 -26.72 -15.73
C LEU A 47 7.77 -26.89 -17.21
N LYS A 48 7.80 -28.14 -17.71
CA LYS A 48 7.71 -28.42 -19.15
C LYS A 48 6.30 -28.82 -19.59
N SER A 49 5.41 -29.11 -18.69
CA SER A 49 4.06 -29.58 -19.02
C SER A 49 3.01 -29.14 -18.02
N LYS A 50 1.76 -29.14 -18.47
CA LYS A 50 0.62 -28.90 -17.58
C LYS A 50 0.57 -29.92 -16.43
N LEU A 51 0.92 -31.17 -16.72
CA LEU A 51 0.93 -32.23 -15.71
C LEU A 51 1.92 -31.90 -14.59
N GLU A 52 3.14 -31.50 -14.93
CA GLU A 52 4.13 -31.09 -13.94
C GLU A 52 3.65 -29.91 -13.07
N VAL A 53 2.96 -28.93 -13.68
CA VAL A 53 2.36 -27.80 -12.96
C VAL A 53 1.30 -28.27 -11.96
N GLU A 54 0.44 -29.20 -12.39
CA GLU A 54 -0.62 -29.78 -11.54
C GLU A 54 -0.03 -30.66 -10.41
N GLU A 55 1.03 -31.42 -10.69
CA GLU A 55 1.76 -32.22 -9.69
C GLU A 55 2.43 -31.32 -8.63
N HIS A 56 2.82 -30.10 -8.96
CA HIS A 56 3.28 -29.10 -8.00
C HIS A 56 2.13 -28.45 -7.21
N GLY A 57 0.88 -28.86 -7.45
CA GLY A 57 -0.30 -28.35 -6.76
C GLY A 57 -0.77 -26.97 -7.21
N ILE A 58 -0.28 -26.49 -8.35
CA ILE A 58 -0.69 -25.23 -8.96
C ILE A 58 -1.85 -25.48 -9.91
N LYS A 59 -2.87 -24.67 -9.81
CA LYS A 59 -4.10 -24.77 -10.60
C LYS A 59 -4.68 -23.39 -10.88
N ILE A 60 -5.71 -23.34 -11.73
CA ILE A 60 -6.48 -22.10 -11.94
C ILE A 60 -7.00 -21.59 -10.57
N GLY A 61 -6.75 -20.33 -10.29
CA GLY A 61 -7.05 -19.69 -9.01
C GLY A 61 -5.95 -19.81 -7.95
N SER A 62 -4.80 -20.44 -8.25
CA SER A 62 -3.63 -20.36 -7.38
C SER A 62 -3.13 -18.91 -7.27
N PRO A 63 -2.97 -18.37 -6.06
CA PRO A 63 -2.45 -17.02 -5.90
C PRO A 63 -1.03 -16.87 -6.43
N VAL A 64 -0.76 -15.73 -7.02
CA VAL A 64 0.57 -15.32 -7.47
C VAL A 64 0.86 -13.96 -6.88
N VAL A 65 2.04 -13.78 -6.30
CA VAL A 65 2.50 -12.52 -5.74
C VAL A 65 3.90 -12.19 -6.24
N TYR A 66 4.27 -10.93 -6.28
CA TYR A 66 5.65 -10.55 -6.52
C TYR A 66 6.56 -11.16 -5.44
N LYS A 67 7.73 -11.65 -5.84
CA LYS A 67 8.74 -12.12 -4.87
C LYS A 67 9.13 -10.94 -3.97
N PRO A 68 8.95 -11.05 -2.65
CA PRO A 68 9.27 -9.96 -1.75
C PRO A 68 10.73 -9.53 -1.87
N GLN A 69 10.95 -8.24 -1.99
CA GLN A 69 12.27 -7.63 -2.05
C GLN A 69 12.30 -6.40 -1.17
N SER A 70 13.42 -6.13 -0.55
CA SER A 70 13.74 -4.88 0.12
C SER A 70 15.16 -4.46 -0.21
N VAL A 71 15.35 -3.18 -0.46
CA VAL A 71 16.64 -2.59 -0.82
C VAL A 71 16.86 -1.38 0.08
N GLU A 72 17.97 -1.41 0.80
CA GLU A 72 18.47 -0.23 1.50
C GLU A 72 19.16 0.68 0.49
N MET A 73 18.72 1.90 0.42
CA MET A 73 19.26 2.91 -0.49
C MET A 73 20.03 3.97 0.28
N LYS A 74 20.60 4.94 -0.42
CA LYS A 74 21.27 6.08 0.22
C LYS A 74 20.26 6.97 0.96
N ASN A 75 20.78 7.78 1.89
CA ASN A 75 19.99 8.71 2.71
C ASN A 75 18.91 8.02 3.57
N ASP A 76 19.21 6.84 4.10
CA ASP A 76 18.33 6.04 4.95
C ASP A 76 16.96 5.71 4.31
N CYS A 77 16.93 5.65 2.97
CA CYS A 77 15.76 5.26 2.24
C CYS A 77 15.66 3.74 2.07
N ILE A 78 14.47 3.22 2.11
CA ILE A 78 14.15 1.81 1.85
C ILE A 78 13.16 1.74 0.71
N ALA A 79 13.46 0.90 -0.29
CA ALA A 79 12.51 0.53 -1.32
C ALA A 79 12.16 -0.94 -1.20
N GLY A 80 10.92 -1.32 -1.46
CA GLY A 80 10.55 -2.71 -1.34
C GLY A 80 9.13 -3.03 -1.77
N THR A 81 8.86 -4.33 -1.82
CA THR A 81 7.53 -4.85 -2.13
C THR A 81 6.58 -4.57 -0.97
N SER A 82 5.42 -3.99 -1.28
CA SER A 82 4.35 -3.74 -0.30
C SER A 82 4.80 -2.85 0.88
N VAL A 83 5.65 -1.85 0.62
CA VAL A 83 5.92 -0.77 1.59
C VAL A 83 4.60 -0.06 1.90
N ASP A 84 3.76 0.06 0.92
CA ASP A 84 2.34 0.37 1.05
C ASP A 84 1.54 -0.90 1.40
N ASP A 85 0.92 -1.01 2.60
CA ASP A 85 1.17 -0.11 3.73
C ASP A 85 1.82 -0.85 4.92
N ARG A 86 2.90 -1.55 4.67
CA ARG A 86 3.68 -2.18 5.76
C ARG A 86 4.42 -1.16 6.61
N ALA A 87 4.68 0.03 6.07
CA ALA A 87 5.26 1.12 6.83
C ALA A 87 4.30 1.59 7.93
N GLY A 88 3.04 1.85 7.62
CA GLY A 88 2.02 2.17 8.61
C GLY A 88 1.82 1.04 9.62
N CYS A 89 1.83 -0.22 9.18
CA CYS A 89 1.80 -1.37 10.09
C CYS A 89 2.97 -1.35 11.10
N ALA A 90 4.18 -1.01 10.67
CA ALA A 90 5.34 -0.91 11.56
C ALA A 90 5.17 0.21 12.58
N VAL A 91 4.64 1.36 12.16
CA VAL A 91 4.31 2.49 13.05
C VAL A 91 3.26 2.08 14.09
N LEU A 92 2.21 1.36 13.70
CA LEU A 92 1.18 0.87 14.61
C LEU A 92 1.74 -0.12 15.64
N LEU A 93 2.66 -0.99 15.24
CA LEU A 93 3.34 -1.91 16.17
C LEU A 93 4.18 -1.16 17.20
N GLU A 94 4.89 -0.12 16.78
CA GLU A 94 5.68 0.70 17.68
C GLU A 94 4.78 1.53 18.62
N LEU A 95 3.69 2.08 18.10
CA LEU A 95 2.65 2.72 18.91
C LEU A 95 2.10 1.78 19.99
N ALA A 96 1.81 0.52 19.64
CA ALA A 96 1.34 -0.48 20.60
C ALA A 96 2.34 -0.70 21.74
N ARG A 97 3.64 -0.75 21.42
CA ARG A 97 4.71 -0.86 22.44
C ARG A 97 4.74 0.33 23.41
N HIS A 98 4.53 1.53 22.89
CA HIS A 98 4.46 2.76 23.70
C HIS A 98 3.19 2.79 24.57
N LEU A 99 2.04 2.44 23.99
CA LEU A 99 0.76 2.41 24.69
C LEU A 99 0.73 1.39 25.83
N LYS A 100 1.45 0.28 25.72
CA LYS A 100 1.57 -0.72 26.79
C LYS A 100 2.10 -0.14 28.11
N LYS A 101 2.90 0.93 28.05
CA LYS A 101 3.48 1.61 29.22
C LYS A 101 2.54 2.65 29.84
N ARG A 102 1.43 2.95 29.19
CA ARG A 102 0.48 3.99 29.62
C ARG A 102 -0.34 3.49 30.82
N LYS A 103 -0.49 4.35 31.82
CA LYS A 103 -1.25 4.03 33.05
C LYS A 103 -2.72 4.47 32.99
N SER A 104 -3.05 5.43 32.14
CA SER A 104 -4.40 6.00 32.01
C SER A 104 -4.61 6.58 30.61
N GLY A 105 -5.84 6.89 30.26
CA GLY A 105 -6.24 7.52 29.00
C GLY A 105 -7.40 6.77 28.29
N PRO A 106 -7.82 7.20 27.13
CA PRO A 106 -8.93 6.60 26.40
C PRO A 106 -8.61 5.17 25.96
N THR A 107 -9.62 4.37 25.70
CA THR A 107 -9.45 3.07 25.03
C THR A 107 -8.90 3.31 23.62
N VAL A 108 -7.87 2.57 23.25
CA VAL A 108 -7.28 2.62 21.91
C VAL A 108 -7.40 1.27 21.26
N HIS A 109 -8.04 1.23 20.12
CA HIS A 109 -8.09 0.07 19.26
C HIS A 109 -7.05 0.25 18.14
N ILE A 110 -6.13 -0.69 18.01
CA ILE A 110 -5.19 -0.74 16.89
C ILE A 110 -5.73 -1.78 15.91
N VAL A 111 -6.01 -1.34 14.69
CA VAL A 111 -6.63 -2.14 13.65
C VAL A 111 -5.67 -2.27 12.48
N PHE A 112 -5.36 -3.49 12.10
CA PHE A 112 -4.70 -3.81 10.84
C PHE A 112 -5.79 -4.27 9.87
N SER A 113 -6.26 -3.36 9.04
CA SER A 113 -7.33 -3.64 8.10
C SER A 113 -6.87 -4.60 7.00
N VAL A 114 -7.75 -5.48 6.60
CA VAL A 114 -7.52 -6.39 5.47
C VAL A 114 -8.24 -5.86 4.23
N GLN A 115 -7.70 -6.16 3.04
CA GLN A 115 -8.32 -5.78 1.78
C GLN A 115 -8.54 -4.26 1.62
N GLU A 116 -7.60 -3.46 2.11
CA GLU A 116 -7.57 -2.02 1.86
C GLU A 116 -7.49 -1.78 0.35
N GLU A 117 -6.48 -2.34 -0.33
CA GLU A 117 -6.25 -2.30 -1.79
C GLU A 117 -7.42 -2.87 -2.63
N PHE A 118 -8.34 -3.57 -1.98
CA PHE A 118 -9.52 -4.15 -2.60
C PHE A 118 -10.82 -3.48 -2.11
N ASN A 119 -10.86 -2.15 -2.22
CA ASN A 119 -11.99 -1.30 -1.89
C ASN A 119 -12.28 -1.19 -0.38
N LEU A 120 -11.25 -1.04 0.47
CA LEU A 120 -11.30 -0.61 1.87
C LEU A 120 -12.17 -1.49 2.79
N ARG A 121 -12.30 -2.78 2.49
CA ARG A 121 -13.32 -3.66 3.07
C ARG A 121 -13.14 -3.93 4.56
N GLY A 122 -11.90 -4.14 5.00
CA GLY A 122 -11.61 -4.47 6.39
C GLY A 122 -11.93 -3.34 7.35
N ALA A 123 -11.63 -2.12 6.95
CA ALA A 123 -11.88 -0.93 7.75
C ALA A 123 -13.37 -0.71 8.05
N MET A 124 -14.25 -0.89 7.07
CA MET A 124 -15.69 -0.80 7.28
C MET A 124 -16.19 -1.79 8.34
N SER A 125 -15.74 -3.03 8.25
CA SER A 125 -16.13 -4.06 9.23
C SER A 125 -15.63 -3.74 10.63
N ALA A 126 -14.38 -3.27 10.75
CA ALA A 126 -13.79 -2.87 12.00
C ALA A 126 -14.51 -1.66 12.62
N ALA A 127 -14.81 -0.63 11.83
CA ALA A 127 -15.54 0.55 12.27
C ALA A 127 -16.93 0.22 12.81
N HIS A 128 -17.65 -0.65 12.14
CA HIS A 128 -18.98 -1.12 12.61
C HIS A 128 -18.90 -1.85 13.95
N GLN A 129 -17.86 -2.64 14.18
CA GLN A 129 -17.66 -3.35 15.43
C GLN A 129 -17.20 -2.44 16.57
N VAL A 130 -16.20 -1.61 16.30
CA VAL A 130 -15.54 -0.76 17.30
C VAL A 130 -16.37 0.47 17.62
N ARG A 131 -17.06 1.06 16.62
CA ARG A 131 -17.77 2.33 16.71
C ARG A 131 -16.92 3.42 17.39
N PRO A 132 -15.79 3.80 16.80
CA PRO A 132 -14.87 4.72 17.45
C PRO A 132 -15.45 6.14 17.51
N ASP A 133 -15.18 6.85 18.60
CA ASP A 133 -15.47 8.30 18.70
C ASP A 133 -14.49 9.12 17.84
N ILE A 134 -13.28 8.62 17.68
CA ILE A 134 -12.21 9.22 16.87
C ILE A 134 -11.52 8.11 16.09
N ALA A 135 -11.28 8.33 14.80
CA ALA A 135 -10.47 7.47 13.96
C ALA A 135 -9.27 8.25 13.42
N ILE A 136 -8.09 7.64 13.50
CA ILE A 136 -6.85 8.13 12.90
C ILE A 136 -6.33 7.02 12.02
N GLN A 137 -6.13 7.33 10.76
CA GLN A 137 -5.57 6.40 9.79
C GLN A 137 -4.10 6.73 9.54
N LEU A 138 -3.31 5.69 9.40
CA LEU A 138 -1.95 5.73 8.86
C LEU A 138 -1.96 5.10 7.48
N ASP A 139 -1.34 5.76 6.54
CA ASP A 139 -1.23 5.31 5.16
C ASP A 139 -0.04 6.02 4.49
N LEU A 140 0.39 5.53 3.33
CA LEU A 140 1.43 6.20 2.58
C LEU A 140 0.87 7.43 1.85
N MET A 141 1.73 8.41 1.69
CA MET A 141 1.45 9.61 0.90
C MET A 141 2.40 9.70 -0.27
N LEU A 142 1.88 10.12 -1.41
CA LEU A 142 2.71 10.36 -2.59
C LEU A 142 3.67 11.52 -2.32
N ALA A 143 4.97 11.25 -2.39
CA ALA A 143 5.99 12.29 -2.46
C ALA A 143 5.94 12.98 -3.84
N THR A 144 6.12 14.30 -3.85
CA THR A 144 6.00 15.12 -5.06
C THR A 144 7.32 15.78 -5.46
N ASP A 145 8.43 15.24 -4.97
CA ASP A 145 9.79 15.70 -5.22
C ASP A 145 10.51 14.93 -6.34
N THR A 146 9.77 14.13 -7.12
CA THR A 146 10.29 13.52 -8.36
C THR A 146 9.86 14.32 -9.61
N PRO A 147 10.61 14.22 -10.73
CA PRO A 147 10.32 15.00 -11.93
C PRO A 147 8.88 14.88 -12.45
N GLU A 148 8.24 13.70 -12.26
CA GLU A 148 6.89 13.43 -12.75
C GLU A 148 5.79 13.94 -11.81
N THR A 149 6.14 14.29 -10.58
CA THR A 149 5.16 14.58 -9.52
C THR A 149 5.18 16.01 -9.00
N THR A 150 6.14 16.83 -9.40
CA THR A 150 6.33 18.21 -8.91
C THR A 150 5.12 19.13 -9.08
N GLU A 151 4.25 18.85 -10.05
CA GLU A 151 3.02 19.63 -10.27
C GLU A 151 1.87 19.26 -9.31
N TYR A 152 2.03 18.18 -8.52
CA TYR A 152 0.97 17.68 -7.63
C TYR A 152 1.10 18.15 -6.17
N GLY A 153 2.12 18.93 -5.83
CA GLY A 153 2.29 19.49 -4.48
C GLY A 153 3.74 19.60 -4.03
N ASP A 154 3.91 19.80 -2.73
CA ASP A 154 5.20 20.10 -2.09
C ASP A 154 5.61 19.02 -1.05
N MET A 155 5.16 17.80 -1.23
CA MET A 155 5.52 16.67 -0.33
C MET A 155 6.90 16.15 -0.65
N ILE A 156 7.81 16.22 0.31
CA ILE A 156 9.23 15.84 0.15
C ILE A 156 9.53 14.62 0.99
N LEU A 157 10.11 13.59 0.38
CA LEU A 157 10.54 12.39 1.08
C LEU A 157 11.63 12.72 2.11
N GLY A 158 11.49 12.24 3.34
CA GLY A 158 12.44 12.49 4.42
C GLY A 158 12.23 13.78 5.21
N GLU A 159 11.32 14.66 4.79
CA GLU A 159 11.06 15.96 5.45
C GLU A 159 9.96 15.89 6.54
N GLY A 160 9.70 14.70 7.06
CA GLY A 160 8.74 14.46 8.14
C GLY A 160 7.40 13.88 7.66
N PRO A 161 6.52 13.52 8.59
CA PRO A 161 5.22 12.92 8.25
C PRO A 161 4.32 13.91 7.52
N GLY A 162 3.46 13.37 6.65
CA GLY A 162 2.42 14.12 5.99
C GLY A 162 1.08 14.03 6.72
N MET A 163 0.29 15.08 6.66
CA MET A 163 -1.10 15.12 7.10
C MET A 163 -2.00 15.48 5.92
N SER A 164 -2.95 14.61 5.59
CA SER A 164 -3.96 14.90 4.58
C SER A 164 -5.03 15.81 5.15
N LEU A 165 -5.23 16.96 4.50
CA LEU A 165 -6.30 17.91 4.80
C LEU A 165 -7.53 17.72 3.90
N PHE A 166 -7.35 16.98 2.82
CA PHE A 166 -8.39 16.65 1.87
C PHE A 166 -7.93 15.48 1.01
N SER A 167 -8.81 14.53 0.78
CA SER A 167 -8.64 13.56 -0.28
C SER A 167 -9.98 13.29 -0.97
N PHE A 168 -9.96 13.05 -2.27
CA PHE A 168 -11.15 12.68 -3.02
C PHE A 168 -10.77 11.83 -4.23
N HIS A 169 -11.33 10.63 -4.33
CA HIS A 169 -10.95 9.72 -5.40
C HIS A 169 -11.48 10.16 -6.78
N GLY A 170 -12.76 10.39 -6.93
CA GLY A 170 -13.34 10.95 -8.16
C GLY A 170 -13.28 10.08 -9.42
N ARG A 171 -12.67 8.88 -9.38
CA ARG A 171 -12.51 7.97 -10.50
C ARG A 171 -13.17 6.62 -10.19
N GLY A 172 -14.48 6.55 -10.38
CA GLY A 172 -15.26 5.33 -10.11
C GLY A 172 -15.86 5.29 -8.71
N THR A 173 -15.12 5.56 -7.65
CA THR A 173 -15.63 5.74 -6.30
C THR A 173 -15.68 7.21 -5.96
N LEU A 174 -16.88 7.75 -5.75
CA LEU A 174 -17.10 9.15 -5.38
C LEU A 174 -17.07 9.27 -3.84
N ASN A 175 -15.89 9.19 -3.28
CA ASN A 175 -15.68 9.26 -1.83
C ASN A 175 -14.33 9.91 -1.53
N GLY A 176 -14.14 10.33 -0.28
CA GLY A 176 -12.92 10.98 0.16
C GLY A 176 -12.96 11.30 1.65
N VAL A 177 -12.00 12.08 2.11
CA VAL A 177 -11.85 12.45 3.52
C VAL A 177 -11.69 13.96 3.63
N ILE A 178 -12.44 14.55 4.55
CA ILE A 178 -12.19 15.89 5.08
C ILE A 178 -12.02 15.73 6.59
N PRO A 179 -10.80 15.86 7.13
CA PRO A 179 -10.57 15.65 8.54
C PRO A 179 -11.27 16.72 9.40
N HIS A 180 -11.68 16.33 10.61
CA HIS A 180 -12.30 17.26 11.54
C HIS A 180 -11.30 18.34 11.98
N PRO A 181 -11.64 19.64 11.94
CA PRO A 181 -10.70 20.73 12.23
C PRO A 181 -10.03 20.62 13.60
N SER A 182 -10.75 20.14 14.62
CA SER A 182 -10.15 19.95 15.95
C SER A 182 -9.08 18.87 15.97
N LEU A 183 -9.20 17.81 15.15
CA LEU A 183 -8.18 16.78 15.03
C LEU A 183 -6.97 17.29 14.24
N VAL A 184 -7.18 18.09 13.22
CA VAL A 184 -6.10 18.78 12.49
C VAL A 184 -5.29 19.63 13.46
N ASN A 185 -5.96 20.50 14.23
CA ASN A 185 -5.31 21.35 15.22
C ASN A 185 -4.58 20.54 16.30
N LEU A 186 -5.17 19.44 16.78
CA LEU A 186 -4.51 18.55 17.74
C LEU A 186 -3.22 17.94 17.17
N MET A 187 -3.22 17.51 15.92
CA MET A 187 -2.04 16.97 15.26
C MET A 187 -0.95 18.03 15.08
N GLU A 188 -1.35 19.24 14.66
CA GLU A 188 -0.42 20.38 14.50
C GLU A 188 0.23 20.75 15.82
N LEU A 189 -0.54 20.93 16.90
CA LEU A 189 -0.02 21.21 18.23
C LEU A 189 0.88 20.09 18.75
N SER A 190 0.52 18.84 18.48
CA SER A 190 1.33 17.69 18.88
C SER A 190 2.67 17.65 18.15
N ALA A 191 2.67 17.97 16.86
CA ALA A 191 3.88 18.06 16.06
C ALA A 191 4.79 19.20 16.53
N GLU A 192 4.22 20.37 16.78
CA GLU A 192 4.93 21.54 17.31
C GLU A 192 5.58 21.22 18.67
N GLN A 193 4.83 20.64 19.61
CA GLN A 193 5.35 20.25 20.93
C GLN A 193 6.49 19.23 20.87
N LYS A 194 6.56 18.47 19.80
CA LYS A 194 7.59 17.44 19.59
C LYS A 194 8.68 17.87 18.61
N GLU A 195 8.62 19.12 18.14
CA GLU A 195 9.53 19.66 17.14
C GLU A 195 9.58 18.80 15.85
N ILE A 196 8.44 18.20 15.50
CA ILE A 196 8.29 17.38 14.29
C ILE A 196 7.81 18.28 13.15
N LYS A 197 8.56 18.33 12.07
CA LYS A 197 8.14 18.99 10.84
C LYS A 197 6.98 18.23 10.22
N LEU A 198 5.79 18.82 10.23
CA LEU A 198 4.58 18.24 9.67
C LEU A 198 4.33 18.85 8.27
N GLN A 199 4.24 18.00 7.27
CA GLN A 199 3.89 18.39 5.91
C GLN A 199 2.36 18.31 5.72
N ARG A 200 1.79 19.18 4.90
CA ARG A 200 0.34 19.22 4.64
C ARG A 200 0.07 18.92 3.18
N SER A 201 -0.96 18.12 2.93
CA SER A 201 -1.34 17.72 1.58
C SER A 201 -2.85 17.79 1.38
N ALA A 202 -3.24 18.11 0.15
CA ALA A 202 -4.62 18.01 -0.33
C ALA A 202 -4.57 17.38 -1.72
N GLN A 203 -5.11 16.17 -1.88
CA GLN A 203 -4.92 15.38 -3.10
C GLN A 203 -6.24 14.87 -3.66
N VAL A 204 -6.30 14.80 -4.99
CA VAL A 204 -7.36 14.10 -5.72
C VAL A 204 -6.84 12.81 -6.34
N GLY A 205 -7.73 11.86 -6.56
CA GLY A 205 -7.36 10.54 -7.09
C GLY A 205 -6.89 9.55 -6.03
N VAL A 206 -6.98 9.90 -4.74
CA VAL A 206 -6.59 9.08 -3.59
C VAL A 206 -7.81 8.72 -2.77
N LEU A 207 -7.86 7.48 -2.33
CA LEU A 207 -8.90 6.96 -1.43
C LEU A 207 -8.23 6.10 -0.36
N THR A 208 -8.67 6.24 0.87
CA THR A 208 -8.10 5.54 2.01
C THR A 208 -9.20 5.03 2.94
N ASP A 209 -8.88 4.14 3.86
CA ASP A 209 -9.82 3.50 4.80
C ASP A 209 -10.74 4.51 5.52
N LEU A 210 -10.21 5.68 5.86
CA LEU A 210 -10.98 6.71 6.57
C LEU A 210 -12.17 7.23 5.77
N SER A 211 -12.15 7.10 4.45
CA SER A 211 -13.24 7.49 3.55
C SER A 211 -14.57 6.77 3.85
N TYR A 212 -14.50 5.57 4.44
CA TYR A 212 -15.68 4.79 4.84
C TYR A 212 -15.91 4.75 6.35
N ILE A 213 -14.93 5.17 7.15
CA ILE A 213 -15.06 5.24 8.62
C ILE A 213 -15.75 6.54 9.03
N GLN A 214 -15.54 7.60 8.29
CA GLN A 214 -16.07 8.95 8.58
C GLN A 214 -17.60 9.09 8.36
N GLN A 215 -18.29 8.06 7.94
CA GLN A 215 -19.74 8.08 7.61
C GLN A 215 -20.62 8.14 8.86
#